data_c07b37ef6a4093e5bc0f4d894d66082b
#
_entry.id   c07b37ef6a4093e5bc0f4d894d66082b
#
_cell.length_a   1.000
_cell.length_b   1.000
_cell.length_c   1.000
_cell.angle_alpha   90.00
_cell.angle_beta   90.00
_cell.angle_gamma   90.00
#
_symmetry.space_group_name_H-M   'P 1'
#
loop_
_entity.id
_entity.type
_entity.pdbx_description
1 polymer ?
#
loop_
_entity_poly.entity_id
_entity_poly.type
_entity_poly.pdbx_seq_one_letter_code
_entity_poly.pdbx_strand_id
1 'polypeptide(L)'
;MLSLGDSFPVFRSVLDTIHSLLNDNGEQYAETCQFLMAGLVSLFVRLYQHNAESDAPSGKGEQFVGRIRQYIEAHYSETISLPSVSRALHINPYYLAHIFKEHTGYSPMQYVIRLRIGKAQGLLMYTDYPITQIAGMVGYDNSSHFNAMFTKYIGMSPGKYRKKFRSSKGGK
;
A
#
# COMPACT_ATOMS: atom_id res chain seq x y z
N MET A 1 -24.44 3.59 4.52
CA MET A 1 -24.65 4.24 5.83
C MET A 1 -24.23 3.24 6.88
N LEU A 2 -23.12 3.48 7.61
CA LEU A 2 -22.61 2.56 8.62
C LEU A 2 -23.63 2.47 9.77
N SER A 3 -24.32 1.34 9.91
CA SER A 3 -25.15 1.08 11.07
C SER A 3 -24.28 0.57 12.20
N LEU A 4 -23.86 1.47 13.08
CA LEU A 4 -23.20 1.16 14.36
C LEU A 4 -24.21 0.71 15.44
N GLY A 5 -25.49 0.54 15.09
CA GLY A 5 -26.62 0.21 15.89
C GLY A 5 -26.34 -0.35 17.29
N ASP A 6 -26.25 -1.67 17.39
CA ASP A 6 -26.12 -2.39 18.66
C ASP A 6 -24.71 -2.28 19.31
N SER A 7 -23.69 -1.91 18.55
CA SER A 7 -22.31 -1.78 19.05
C SER A 7 -21.98 -0.38 19.57
N PHE A 8 -22.80 0.63 19.27
CA PHE A 8 -22.57 2.01 19.68
C PHE A 8 -22.51 2.20 21.21
N PRO A 9 -23.37 1.54 22.03
CA PRO A 9 -23.26 1.65 23.48
C PRO A 9 -21.95 1.13 24.04
N VAL A 10 -21.39 0.06 23.45
CA VAL A 10 -20.11 -0.52 23.87
C VAL A 10 -18.95 0.45 23.57
N PHE A 11 -18.92 1.03 22.37
CA PHE A 11 -17.92 2.04 22.01
C PHE A 11 -17.96 3.24 22.96
N ARG A 12 -19.15 3.74 23.24
CA ARG A 12 -19.35 4.87 24.15
C ARG A 12 -18.87 4.54 25.56
N SER A 13 -19.25 3.38 26.11
CA SER A 13 -18.82 2.94 27.44
C SER A 13 -17.31 2.85 27.58
N VAL A 14 -16.60 2.31 26.57
CA VAL A 14 -15.14 2.21 26.61
C VAL A 14 -14.47 3.59 26.50
N LEU A 15 -15.00 4.49 25.67
CA LEU A 15 -14.51 5.87 25.58
C LEU A 15 -14.72 6.64 26.89
N ASP A 16 -15.90 6.51 27.52
CA ASP A 16 -16.19 7.13 28.81
C ASP A 16 -15.25 6.59 29.92
N THR A 17 -14.93 5.29 29.87
CA THR A 17 -13.95 4.66 30.78
C THR A 17 -12.55 5.21 30.57
N ILE A 18 -12.08 5.32 29.33
CA ILE A 18 -10.78 5.92 29.02
C ILE A 18 -10.72 7.37 29.48
N HIS A 19 -11.79 8.14 29.24
CA HIS A 19 -11.87 9.53 29.68
C HIS A 19 -11.79 9.67 31.20
N SER A 20 -12.51 8.83 31.95
CA SER A 20 -12.45 8.79 33.41
C SER A 20 -11.05 8.45 33.94
N LEU A 21 -10.40 7.41 33.38
CA LEU A 21 -9.06 6.98 33.78
C LEU A 21 -8.00 8.07 33.52
N LEU A 22 -8.12 8.80 32.41
CA LEU A 22 -7.20 9.89 32.08
C LEU A 22 -7.38 11.09 33.00
N ASN A 23 -8.60 11.36 33.47
CA ASN A 23 -8.88 12.47 34.37
C ASN A 23 -8.47 12.18 35.83
N ASP A 24 -8.57 10.91 36.28
CA ASP A 24 -8.31 10.56 37.68
C ASP A 24 -6.82 10.40 38.00
N ASN A 25 -6.00 9.82 37.11
CA ASN A 25 -4.55 9.67 37.29
C ASN A 25 -3.89 9.21 35.98
N GLY A 26 -3.81 10.10 34.99
CA GLY A 26 -3.43 9.78 33.60
C GLY A 26 -2.12 8.99 33.42
N GLU A 27 -1.09 9.29 34.23
CA GLU A 27 0.21 8.57 34.12
C GLU A 27 0.11 7.12 34.60
N GLN A 28 -0.64 6.85 35.67
CA GLN A 28 -0.75 5.52 36.23
C GLN A 28 -1.56 4.56 35.35
N TYR A 29 -2.52 5.09 34.58
CA TYR A 29 -3.41 4.30 33.72
C TYR A 29 -3.08 4.40 32.24
N ALA A 30 -1.95 5.01 31.87
CA ALA A 30 -1.55 5.21 30.47
C ALA A 30 -1.53 3.91 29.65
N GLU A 31 -0.91 2.84 30.22
CA GLU A 31 -0.89 1.53 29.55
C GLU A 31 -2.30 0.93 29.42
N THR A 32 -3.13 1.04 30.45
CA THR A 32 -4.52 0.54 30.42
C THR A 32 -5.33 1.26 29.36
N CYS A 33 -5.20 2.58 29.25
CA CYS A 33 -5.86 3.38 28.21
C CYS A 33 -5.37 2.99 26.81
N GLN A 34 -4.07 2.69 26.65
CA GLN A 34 -3.50 2.24 25.39
C GLN A 34 -4.06 0.88 24.96
N PHE A 35 -4.20 -0.09 25.88
CA PHE A 35 -4.83 -1.38 25.61
C PHE A 35 -6.32 -1.24 25.27
N LEU A 36 -7.05 -0.39 25.98
CA LEU A 36 -8.46 -0.12 25.69
C LEU A 36 -8.64 0.53 24.30
N MET A 37 -7.78 1.50 23.94
CA MET A 37 -7.78 2.11 22.62
C MET A 37 -7.44 1.09 21.52
N ALA A 38 -6.44 0.24 21.74
CA ALA A 38 -6.10 -0.82 20.80
C ALA A 38 -7.25 -1.82 20.61
N GLY A 39 -7.94 -2.17 21.71
CA GLY A 39 -9.15 -3.00 21.68
C GLY A 39 -10.29 -2.36 20.89
N LEU A 40 -10.55 -1.06 21.10
CA LEU A 40 -11.56 -0.31 20.33
C LEU A 40 -11.24 -0.27 18.84
N VAL A 41 -9.99 0.00 18.48
CA VAL A 41 -9.55 0.01 17.08
C VAL A 41 -9.71 -1.40 16.47
N SER A 42 -9.33 -2.45 17.20
CA SER A 42 -9.51 -3.84 16.76
C SER A 42 -10.99 -4.20 16.55
N LEU A 43 -11.85 -3.81 17.49
CA LEU A 43 -13.30 -4.01 17.39
C LEU A 43 -13.89 -3.23 16.21
N PHE A 44 -13.47 -1.99 16.01
CA PHE A 44 -13.91 -1.16 14.90
C PHE A 44 -13.51 -1.79 13.54
N VAL A 45 -12.26 -2.25 13.44
CA VAL A 45 -11.77 -2.95 12.24
C VAL A 45 -12.60 -4.21 11.98
N ARG A 46 -12.89 -5.00 13.02
CA ARG A 46 -13.71 -6.21 12.91
C ARG A 46 -15.14 -5.93 12.45
N LEU A 47 -15.78 -4.93 13.05
CA LEU A 47 -17.14 -4.52 12.66
C LEU A 47 -17.18 -3.95 11.25
N TYR A 48 -16.15 -3.21 10.87
CA TYR A 48 -16.00 -2.71 9.51
C TYR A 48 -15.80 -3.84 8.50
N GLN A 49 -14.99 -4.85 8.85
CA GLN A 49 -14.78 -6.06 8.03
C GLN A 49 -16.06 -6.89 7.92
N HIS A 50 -16.76 -7.13 9.04
CA HIS A 50 -18.00 -7.89 9.05
C HIS A 50 -19.12 -7.21 8.25
N ASN A 51 -19.23 -5.88 8.30
CA ASN A 51 -20.17 -5.12 7.45
C ASN A 51 -19.72 -5.10 5.97
N ALA A 52 -18.41 -5.17 5.68
CA ALA A 52 -17.90 -5.34 4.33
C ALA A 52 -18.14 -6.76 3.79
N GLU A 53 -18.08 -7.77 4.64
CA GLU A 53 -18.34 -9.17 4.28
C GLU A 53 -19.84 -9.47 4.09
N SER A 54 -20.72 -8.84 4.85
CA SER A 54 -22.17 -9.02 4.71
C SER A 54 -22.75 -8.35 3.45
N ASP A 55 -22.03 -7.38 2.86
CA ASP A 55 -22.41 -6.68 1.62
C ASP A 55 -21.59 -7.12 0.39
N ALA A 56 -20.64 -8.03 0.54
CA ALA A 56 -19.80 -8.49 -0.55
C ALA A 56 -20.16 -9.90 -1.01
N PRO A 57 -20.83 -10.06 -2.18
CA PRO A 57 -20.62 -11.26 -2.95
C PRO A 57 -19.12 -11.31 -3.29
N SER A 58 -18.55 -12.53 -3.33
CA SER A 58 -17.14 -12.87 -3.53
C SER A 58 -16.38 -12.10 -4.66
N GLY A 59 -17.09 -11.34 -5.50
CA GLY A 59 -16.55 -10.55 -6.61
C GLY A 59 -16.26 -9.07 -6.32
N LYS A 60 -16.81 -8.46 -5.27
CA LYS A 60 -16.61 -7.01 -5.04
C LYS A 60 -15.18 -6.69 -4.59
N GLY A 61 -14.59 -7.53 -3.73
CA GLY A 61 -13.20 -7.37 -3.31
C GLY A 61 -12.22 -7.46 -4.48
N GLU A 62 -12.41 -8.42 -5.35
CA GLU A 62 -11.63 -8.59 -6.58
C GLU A 62 -11.79 -7.42 -7.55
N GLN A 63 -13.01 -6.87 -7.70
CA GLN A 63 -13.25 -5.67 -8.49
C GLN A 63 -12.53 -4.44 -7.93
N PHE A 64 -12.53 -4.25 -6.60
CA PHE A 64 -11.80 -3.15 -5.97
C PHE A 64 -10.30 -3.28 -6.19
N VAL A 65 -9.74 -4.47 -5.98
CA VAL A 65 -8.32 -4.74 -6.24
C VAL A 65 -7.97 -4.54 -7.71
N GLY A 66 -8.85 -4.95 -8.61
CA GLY A 66 -8.71 -4.69 -10.05
C GLY A 66 -8.64 -3.20 -10.38
N ARG A 67 -9.55 -2.38 -9.81
CA ARG A 67 -9.54 -0.92 -9.98
C ARG A 67 -8.28 -0.26 -9.42
N ILE A 68 -7.82 -0.70 -8.24
CA ILE A 68 -6.58 -0.19 -7.63
C ILE A 68 -5.39 -0.52 -8.53
N ARG A 69 -5.31 -1.75 -9.00
CA ARG A 69 -4.25 -2.21 -9.91
C ARG A 69 -4.24 -1.40 -11.21
N GLN A 70 -5.38 -1.26 -11.85
CA GLN A 70 -5.54 -0.48 -13.08
C GLN A 70 -5.11 0.98 -12.90
N TYR A 71 -5.49 1.61 -11.79
CA TYR A 71 -5.06 2.97 -11.48
C TYR A 71 -3.54 3.05 -11.32
N ILE A 72 -2.94 2.14 -10.56
CA ILE A 72 -1.48 2.09 -10.37
C ILE A 72 -0.77 1.87 -11.70
N GLU A 73 -1.26 0.97 -12.55
CA GLU A 73 -0.68 0.69 -13.86
C GLU A 73 -0.77 1.87 -14.84
N ALA A 74 -1.79 2.70 -14.71
CA ALA A 74 -1.94 3.92 -15.50
C ALA A 74 -1.02 5.06 -15.02
N HIS A 75 -0.73 5.13 -13.71
CA HIS A 75 -0.06 6.27 -13.08
C HIS A 75 1.30 5.94 -12.43
N TYR A 76 1.85 4.73 -12.65
CA TYR A 76 3.08 4.28 -11.96
C TYR A 76 4.29 5.19 -12.21
N SER A 77 4.36 5.86 -13.35
CA SER A 77 5.45 6.78 -13.70
C SER A 77 5.34 8.18 -13.09
N GLU A 78 4.20 8.48 -12.46
CA GLU A 78 3.93 9.75 -11.82
C GLU A 78 4.24 9.72 -10.32
N THR A 79 4.13 10.87 -9.65
CA THR A 79 4.21 10.93 -8.18
C THR A 79 2.96 10.31 -7.57
N ILE A 80 3.06 9.03 -7.21
CA ILE A 80 1.94 8.25 -6.65
C ILE A 80 2.17 7.96 -5.16
N SER A 81 1.11 8.09 -4.37
CA SER A 81 1.09 7.81 -2.94
C SER A 81 -0.21 7.13 -2.54
N LEU A 82 -0.23 6.45 -1.38
CA LEU A 82 -1.47 5.83 -0.88
C LEU A 82 -2.63 6.85 -0.75
N PRO A 83 -2.41 8.08 -0.22
CA PRO A 83 -3.47 9.08 -0.20
C PRO A 83 -3.95 9.53 -1.58
N SER A 84 -3.06 9.60 -2.59
CA SER A 84 -3.47 9.99 -3.95
C SER A 84 -4.35 8.92 -4.60
N VAL A 85 -4.00 7.64 -4.47
CA VAL A 85 -4.81 6.50 -4.95
C VAL A 85 -6.16 6.44 -4.25
N SER A 86 -6.15 6.58 -2.93
CA SER A 86 -7.35 6.59 -2.08
C SER A 86 -8.34 7.69 -2.51
N ARG A 87 -7.84 8.91 -2.72
CA ARG A 87 -8.64 10.05 -3.16
C ARG A 87 -9.22 9.84 -4.57
N ALA A 88 -8.39 9.37 -5.50
CA ALA A 88 -8.82 9.14 -6.88
C ALA A 88 -9.88 8.06 -7.01
N LEU A 89 -9.83 7.03 -6.18
CA LEU A 89 -10.78 5.92 -6.22
C LEU A 89 -11.96 6.07 -5.24
N HIS A 90 -11.97 7.14 -4.43
CA HIS A 90 -12.94 7.37 -3.36
C HIS A 90 -13.03 6.20 -2.36
N ILE A 91 -11.88 5.63 -2.01
CA ILE A 91 -11.75 4.49 -1.09
C ILE A 91 -10.97 4.94 0.15
N ASN A 92 -11.40 4.51 1.34
CA ASN A 92 -10.65 4.77 2.56
C ASN A 92 -9.22 4.19 2.44
N PRO A 93 -8.14 4.95 2.78
CA PRO A 93 -6.76 4.53 2.58
C PRO A 93 -6.38 3.27 3.38
N TYR A 94 -6.92 3.09 4.58
CA TYR A 94 -6.68 1.89 5.39
C TYR A 94 -7.33 0.65 4.77
N TYR A 95 -8.58 0.79 4.32
CA TYR A 95 -9.28 -0.28 3.62
C TYR A 95 -8.58 -0.65 2.32
N LEU A 96 -8.18 0.37 1.51
CA LEU A 96 -7.44 0.18 0.27
C LEU A 96 -6.14 -0.61 0.51
N ALA A 97 -5.34 -0.21 1.51
CA ALA A 97 -4.08 -0.88 1.84
C ALA A 97 -4.30 -2.32 2.29
N HIS A 98 -5.33 -2.55 3.11
CA HIS A 98 -5.66 -3.87 3.65
C HIS A 98 -6.12 -4.82 2.56
N ILE A 99 -7.18 -4.46 1.83
CA ILE A 99 -7.77 -5.34 0.80
C ILE A 99 -6.78 -5.63 -0.33
N PHE A 100 -5.99 -4.63 -0.73
CA PHE A 100 -4.99 -4.83 -1.77
C PHE A 100 -3.90 -5.80 -1.31
N LYS A 101 -3.41 -5.67 -0.06
CA LYS A 101 -2.40 -6.57 0.51
C LYS A 101 -2.94 -7.99 0.69
N GLU A 102 -4.17 -8.13 1.16
CA GLU A 102 -4.83 -9.42 1.35
C GLU A 102 -4.90 -10.22 0.03
N HIS A 103 -5.30 -9.56 -1.07
CA HIS A 103 -5.48 -10.22 -2.36
C HIS A 103 -4.20 -10.35 -3.19
N THR A 104 -3.21 -9.47 -3.00
CA THR A 104 -1.99 -9.46 -3.82
C THR A 104 -0.73 -9.90 -3.10
N GLY A 105 -0.78 -9.99 -1.77
CA GLY A 105 0.39 -10.24 -0.91
C GLY A 105 1.30 -9.03 -0.71
N TYR A 106 1.05 -7.89 -1.37
CA TYR A 106 1.89 -6.69 -1.33
C TYR A 106 1.07 -5.46 -0.96
N SER A 107 1.69 -4.52 -0.23
CA SER A 107 1.07 -3.21 -0.10
C SER A 107 0.99 -2.49 -1.46
N PRO A 108 0.04 -1.54 -1.65
CA PRO A 108 -0.07 -0.78 -2.91
C PRO A 108 1.26 -0.13 -3.32
N MET A 109 2.00 0.46 -2.37
CA MET A 109 3.30 1.09 -2.67
C MET A 109 4.40 0.10 -3.00
N GLN A 110 4.40 -1.10 -2.40
CA GLN A 110 5.30 -2.18 -2.81
C GLN A 110 4.99 -2.66 -4.22
N TYR A 111 3.73 -2.70 -4.60
CA TYR A 111 3.31 -3.04 -5.95
C TYR A 111 3.78 -2.00 -6.97
N VAL A 112 3.64 -0.69 -6.68
CA VAL A 112 4.20 0.40 -7.51
C VAL A 112 5.70 0.20 -7.74
N ILE A 113 6.47 -0.05 -6.68
CA ILE A 113 7.91 -0.25 -6.80
C ILE A 113 8.22 -1.45 -7.71
N ARG A 114 7.56 -2.58 -7.50
CA ARG A 114 7.75 -3.79 -8.32
C ARG A 114 7.44 -3.54 -9.78
N LEU A 115 6.35 -2.83 -10.06
CA LEU A 115 5.95 -2.46 -11.42
C LEU A 115 6.99 -1.57 -12.09
N ARG A 116 7.46 -0.52 -11.40
CA ARG A 116 8.52 0.37 -11.88
C ARG A 116 9.81 -0.40 -12.23
N ILE A 117 10.24 -1.28 -11.32
CA ILE A 117 11.44 -2.09 -11.53
C ILE A 117 11.25 -3.05 -12.71
N GLY A 118 10.10 -3.70 -12.83
CA GLY A 118 9.79 -4.56 -13.98
C GLY A 118 9.80 -3.80 -15.32
N LYS A 119 9.21 -2.59 -15.37
CA LYS A 119 9.28 -1.72 -16.57
C LYS A 119 10.70 -1.29 -16.88
N ALA A 120 11.50 -0.94 -15.85
CA ALA A 120 12.91 -0.59 -16.02
C ALA A 120 13.74 -1.73 -16.58
N GLN A 121 13.50 -2.98 -16.17
CA GLN A 121 14.17 -4.16 -16.74
C GLN A 121 13.95 -4.24 -18.25
N GLY A 122 12.71 -4.07 -18.71
CA GLY A 122 12.38 -4.04 -20.14
C GLY A 122 13.13 -2.93 -20.87
N LEU A 123 13.11 -1.70 -20.36
CA LEU A 123 13.84 -0.57 -20.96
C LEU A 123 15.34 -0.81 -21.01
N LEU A 124 15.93 -1.36 -19.94
CA LEU A 124 17.35 -1.70 -19.90
C LEU A 124 17.75 -2.75 -20.95
N MET A 125 16.87 -3.71 -21.24
CA MET A 125 17.12 -4.79 -22.20
C MET A 125 16.93 -4.36 -23.66
N TYR A 126 15.94 -3.51 -23.92
CA TYR A 126 15.47 -3.24 -25.29
C TYR A 126 15.79 -1.85 -25.81
N THR A 127 16.34 -0.94 -24.97
CA THR A 127 16.66 0.43 -25.38
C THR A 127 18.09 0.85 -24.99
N ASP A 128 18.61 1.88 -25.66
CA ASP A 128 19.91 2.49 -25.34
C ASP A 128 19.81 3.71 -24.43
N TYR A 129 18.64 3.99 -23.90
CA TYR A 129 18.44 5.14 -23.02
C TYR A 129 19.42 5.14 -21.85
N PRO A 130 19.98 6.31 -21.48
CA PRO A 130 20.77 6.46 -20.26
C PRO A 130 19.99 5.94 -19.04
N ILE A 131 20.70 5.36 -18.08
CA ILE A 131 20.08 4.82 -16.85
C ILE A 131 19.31 5.91 -16.09
N THR A 132 19.81 7.15 -16.10
CA THR A 132 19.16 8.33 -15.52
C THR A 132 17.85 8.64 -16.20
N GLN A 133 17.79 8.52 -17.52
CA GLN A 133 16.55 8.73 -18.28
C GLN A 133 15.54 7.60 -17.99
N ILE A 134 15.99 6.35 -17.95
CA ILE A 134 15.12 5.21 -17.55
C ILE A 134 14.54 5.42 -16.17
N ALA A 135 15.35 5.91 -15.20
CA ALA A 135 14.87 6.21 -13.87
C ALA A 135 13.69 7.20 -13.91
N GLY A 136 13.83 8.31 -14.65
CA GLY A 136 12.75 9.29 -14.83
C GLY A 136 11.52 8.70 -15.52
N MET A 137 11.71 7.92 -16.59
CA MET A 137 10.62 7.28 -17.34
C MET A 137 9.77 6.33 -16.48
N VAL A 138 10.37 5.70 -15.49
CA VAL A 138 9.65 4.79 -14.58
C VAL A 138 9.23 5.45 -13.26
N GLY A 139 9.34 6.78 -13.15
CA GLY A 139 8.81 7.56 -12.04
C GLY A 139 9.75 7.75 -10.85
N TYR A 140 11.06 7.71 -11.06
CA TYR A 140 12.05 8.09 -10.04
C TYR A 140 12.68 9.45 -10.38
N ASP A 141 12.45 10.46 -9.55
CA ASP A 141 13.07 11.78 -9.69
C ASP A 141 14.57 11.75 -9.37
N ASN A 142 15.01 10.76 -8.58
CA ASN A 142 16.39 10.61 -8.15
C ASN A 142 16.97 9.27 -8.64
N SER A 143 18.01 9.35 -9.49
CA SER A 143 18.67 8.17 -10.05
C SER A 143 19.41 7.33 -9.02
N SER A 144 19.91 7.94 -7.93
CA SER A 144 20.55 7.19 -6.83
C SER A 144 19.53 6.35 -6.08
N HIS A 145 18.33 6.89 -5.83
CA HIS A 145 17.22 6.14 -5.25
C HIS A 145 16.78 4.99 -6.17
N PHE A 146 16.64 5.27 -7.47
CA PHE A 146 16.37 4.23 -8.46
C PHE A 146 17.40 3.10 -8.42
N ASN A 147 18.71 3.43 -8.46
CA ASN A 147 19.80 2.44 -8.42
C ASN A 147 19.73 1.57 -7.15
N ALA A 148 19.49 2.18 -5.99
CA ALA A 148 19.34 1.46 -4.72
C ALA A 148 18.14 0.50 -4.74
N MET A 149 16.97 0.98 -5.20
CA MET A 149 15.77 0.17 -5.30
C MET A 149 15.91 -0.95 -6.33
N PHE A 150 16.46 -0.66 -7.50
CA PHE A 150 16.70 -1.67 -8.53
C PHE A 150 17.64 -2.77 -8.00
N THR A 151 18.75 -2.37 -7.35
CA THR A 151 19.71 -3.33 -6.77
C THR A 151 19.07 -4.17 -5.67
N LYS A 152 18.25 -3.55 -4.81
CA LYS A 152 17.50 -4.25 -3.74
C LYS A 152 16.58 -5.34 -4.30
N TYR A 153 15.86 -5.05 -5.38
CA TYR A 153 14.84 -5.97 -5.92
C TYR A 153 15.41 -7.00 -6.90
N ILE A 154 16.49 -6.67 -7.61
CA ILE A 154 17.08 -7.50 -8.68
C ILE A 154 18.41 -8.17 -8.27
N GLY A 155 19.02 -7.71 -7.18
CA GLY A 155 20.31 -8.25 -6.71
C GLY A 155 21.54 -7.72 -7.44
N MET A 156 21.37 -6.82 -8.43
CA MET A 156 22.47 -6.20 -9.17
C MET A 156 22.09 -4.81 -9.67
N SER A 157 23.13 -3.97 -9.93
CA SER A 157 22.90 -2.62 -10.44
C SER A 157 22.30 -2.62 -11.86
N PRO A 158 21.55 -1.55 -12.25
CA PRO A 158 20.98 -1.42 -13.60
C PRO A 158 22.02 -1.57 -14.73
N GLY A 159 23.21 -1.00 -14.54
CA GLY A 159 24.29 -1.13 -15.51
C GLY A 159 24.81 -2.56 -15.68
N LYS A 160 24.99 -3.29 -14.58
CA LYS A 160 25.35 -4.71 -14.61
C LYS A 160 24.26 -5.55 -15.26
N TYR A 161 22.98 -5.25 -14.93
CA TYR A 161 21.82 -5.90 -15.52
C TYR A 161 21.81 -5.73 -17.05
N ARG A 162 21.92 -4.49 -17.54
CA ARG A 162 22.01 -4.19 -18.97
C ARG A 162 23.13 -4.98 -19.66
N LYS A 163 24.35 -4.92 -19.11
CA LYS A 163 25.48 -5.62 -19.67
C LYS A 163 25.27 -7.13 -19.76
N LYS A 164 24.76 -7.74 -18.70
CA LYS A 164 24.49 -9.18 -18.62
C LYS A 164 23.49 -9.66 -19.67
N PHE A 165 22.36 -8.97 -19.78
CA PHE A 165 21.24 -9.44 -20.59
C PHE A 165 21.28 -8.97 -22.06
N ARG A 166 22.09 -7.97 -22.39
CA ARG A 166 22.38 -7.60 -23.80
C ARG A 166 23.44 -8.46 -24.44
N SER A 167 24.50 -8.80 -23.70
CA SER A 167 25.56 -9.69 -24.23
C SER A 167 25.03 -11.08 -24.61
N SER A 168 23.92 -11.52 -23.96
CA SER A 168 23.27 -12.79 -24.30
C SER A 168 22.51 -12.79 -25.63
N LYS A 169 22.26 -11.62 -26.26
CA LYS A 169 21.55 -11.50 -27.54
C LYS A 169 22.48 -11.30 -28.75
N GLY A 170 23.77 -11.06 -28.53
CA GLY A 170 24.77 -10.85 -29.60
C GLY A 170 25.52 -12.11 -30.05
N GLY A 171 25.17 -13.27 -29.53
CA GLY A 171 25.79 -14.55 -29.85
C GLY A 171 24.84 -15.48 -30.60
N LYS A 172 24.50 -15.13 -31.84
CA LYS A 172 24.03 -16.07 -32.88
C LYS A 172 24.57 -15.61 -34.24
#